data_08ab85fbff7712a0dc5ac715c29832ea
#
_entry.id   08ab85fbff7712a0dc5ac715c29832ea
#
_cell.length_a   1.000
_cell.length_b   1.000
_cell.length_c   1.000
_cell.angle_alpha   90.00
_cell.angle_beta   90.00
_cell.angle_gamma   90.00
#
_symmetry.space_group_name_H-M   'P 1'
#
loop_
_entity.id
_entity.type
_entity.pdbx_description
1 polymer ?
#
loop_
_entity_poly.entity_id
_entity_poly.type
_entity_poly.pdbx_seq_one_letter_code
_entity_poly.pdbx_strand_id
1 'polypeptide(L)'
;MDTKKYIDSHRERFFNELFSLLRIPSISALPEHRKDMQLCAERWRDLLLEAGADRAEVMPTSASPVVFAEKIVDKSFPTVLVYAHYDVMPVEPLELWHTEPFEPVVKDGKLWARGADDDKGQGFIQLKAFEIAAKEGLLRCNVKFLIEGGEEIGSPGVEVFCKEHLDLLKCDVILVSDTSMVGLDTPSITTGLRGLAYWEIEVTGPNRDLHSGIFGGTVANPINELCKMLAGVVDENGHITLPHFYDKVETVSAQERAMLGAVPYDEEKYKAAIDVEALSGEVGYSPLERTAIRPTFDICGIWGGYTGEGAKTVLPSKAYAKVSCRLVPHQNHEEISKMFIDYIYSVTPRSVKVKVSPMPVSYTHLRAHET
;
A
#
# COMPACT_ATOMS: atom_id res chain seq x y z
N MET A 1 -10.62 -33.14 9.03
CA MET A 1 -10.82 -32.97 7.60
C MET A 1 -9.46 -32.79 6.92
N ASP A 2 -9.26 -33.29 5.70
CA ASP A 2 -8.10 -32.98 4.90
C ASP A 2 -8.43 -31.75 4.02
N THR A 3 -8.00 -30.59 4.49
CA THR A 3 -8.27 -29.29 3.84
C THR A 3 -7.73 -29.23 2.42
N LYS A 4 -6.54 -29.82 2.18
CA LYS A 4 -5.95 -29.89 0.85
C LYS A 4 -6.84 -30.67 -0.13
N LYS A 5 -7.32 -31.84 0.29
CA LYS A 5 -8.22 -32.67 -0.52
C LYS A 5 -9.54 -31.95 -0.82
N TYR A 6 -10.07 -31.18 0.15
CA TYR A 6 -11.26 -30.38 -0.06
C TYR A 6 -11.03 -29.30 -1.12
N ILE A 7 -9.95 -28.54 -1.00
CA ILE A 7 -9.58 -27.49 -1.96
C ILE A 7 -9.39 -28.08 -3.34
N ASP A 8 -8.64 -29.17 -3.47
CA ASP A 8 -8.38 -29.81 -4.75
C ASP A 8 -9.68 -30.29 -5.43
N SER A 9 -10.64 -30.81 -4.68
CA SER A 9 -11.95 -31.25 -5.20
C SER A 9 -12.89 -30.11 -5.60
N HIS A 10 -12.65 -28.89 -5.11
CA HIS A 10 -13.46 -27.69 -5.42
C HIS A 10 -12.68 -26.64 -6.24
N ARG A 11 -11.51 -26.98 -6.72
CA ARG A 11 -10.58 -26.04 -7.38
C ARG A 11 -11.24 -25.27 -8.54
N GLU A 12 -11.93 -25.96 -9.44
CA GLU A 12 -12.58 -25.32 -10.59
C GLU A 12 -13.65 -24.31 -10.15
N ARG A 13 -14.49 -24.68 -9.18
CA ARG A 13 -15.50 -23.77 -8.61
C ARG A 13 -14.83 -22.55 -7.98
N PHE A 14 -13.80 -22.74 -7.18
CA PHE A 14 -13.08 -21.64 -6.51
C PHE A 14 -12.46 -20.68 -7.53
N PHE A 15 -11.84 -21.20 -8.58
CA PHE A 15 -11.33 -20.34 -9.66
C PHE A 15 -12.45 -19.58 -10.38
N ASN A 16 -13.56 -20.21 -10.70
CA ASN A 16 -14.69 -19.55 -11.38
C ASN A 16 -15.28 -18.43 -10.51
N GLU A 17 -15.40 -18.64 -9.21
CA GLU A 17 -15.86 -17.62 -8.26
C GLU A 17 -14.88 -16.46 -8.15
N LEU A 18 -13.57 -16.72 -8.00
CA LEU A 18 -12.53 -15.70 -7.99
C LEU A 18 -12.51 -14.91 -9.31
N PHE A 19 -12.56 -15.60 -10.45
CA PHE A 19 -12.59 -14.97 -11.78
C PHE A 19 -13.80 -14.07 -11.96
N SER A 20 -14.95 -14.41 -11.34
CA SER A 20 -16.13 -13.54 -11.36
C SER A 20 -15.91 -12.21 -10.67
N LEU A 21 -15.01 -12.13 -9.67
CA LEU A 21 -14.60 -10.88 -9.03
C LEU A 21 -13.53 -10.14 -9.85
N LEU A 22 -12.54 -10.88 -10.37
CA LEU A 22 -11.41 -10.29 -11.09
C LEU A 22 -11.81 -9.66 -12.43
N ARG A 23 -12.87 -10.16 -13.07
CA ARG A 23 -13.43 -9.60 -14.31
C ARG A 23 -14.15 -8.27 -14.13
N ILE A 24 -14.46 -7.87 -12.89
CA ILE A 24 -15.11 -6.59 -12.63
C ILE A 24 -14.03 -5.52 -12.44
N PRO A 25 -13.94 -4.51 -13.32
CA PRO A 25 -12.94 -3.46 -13.23
C PRO A 25 -13.33 -2.40 -12.17
N SER A 26 -13.30 -2.79 -10.91
CA SER A 26 -13.66 -1.93 -9.78
C SER A 26 -12.56 -0.92 -9.44
N ILE A 27 -12.28 -0.01 -10.39
CA ILE A 27 -11.25 1.02 -10.25
C ILE A 27 -11.83 2.22 -9.50
N SER A 28 -11.53 2.36 -8.22
CA SER A 28 -12.10 3.40 -7.34
C SER A 28 -11.72 4.83 -7.74
N ALA A 29 -10.54 5.00 -8.32
CA ALA A 29 -10.01 6.30 -8.72
C ALA A 29 -10.74 6.92 -9.95
N LEU A 30 -11.49 6.13 -10.73
CA LEU A 30 -12.07 6.54 -11.99
C LEU A 30 -13.61 6.59 -11.91
N PRO A 31 -14.23 7.77 -12.07
CA PRO A 31 -15.69 7.94 -11.94
C PRO A 31 -16.52 7.08 -12.90
N GLU A 32 -16.02 6.71 -14.06
CA GLU A 32 -16.67 5.85 -15.05
C GLU A 32 -16.89 4.43 -14.53
N HIS A 33 -16.09 3.95 -13.59
CA HIS A 33 -16.18 2.63 -12.96
C HIS A 33 -17.13 2.57 -11.75
N ARG A 34 -17.87 3.64 -11.45
CA ARG A 34 -18.81 3.66 -10.32
C ARG A 34 -19.85 2.50 -10.35
N LYS A 35 -20.28 2.09 -11.53
CA LYS A 35 -21.18 0.94 -11.67
C LYS A 35 -20.48 -0.38 -11.39
N ASP A 36 -19.23 -0.49 -11.79
CA ASP A 36 -18.42 -1.68 -11.53
C ASP A 36 -18.09 -1.82 -10.05
N MET A 37 -17.91 -0.70 -9.33
CA MET A 37 -17.79 -0.68 -7.88
C MET A 37 -19.01 -1.30 -7.20
N GLN A 38 -20.21 -0.87 -7.60
CA GLN A 38 -21.46 -1.42 -7.07
C GLN A 38 -21.61 -2.91 -7.40
N LEU A 39 -21.34 -3.30 -8.65
CA LEU A 39 -21.40 -4.68 -9.11
C LEU A 39 -20.44 -5.59 -8.34
N CYS A 40 -19.23 -5.11 -8.07
CA CYS A 40 -18.22 -5.85 -7.31
C CYS A 40 -18.67 -6.07 -5.86
N ALA A 41 -19.19 -5.03 -5.21
CA ALA A 41 -19.75 -5.13 -3.86
C ALA A 41 -20.91 -6.14 -3.80
N GLU A 42 -21.82 -6.11 -4.77
CA GLU A 42 -22.94 -7.08 -4.85
C GLU A 42 -22.42 -8.51 -5.04
N ARG A 43 -21.39 -8.71 -5.88
CA ARG A 43 -20.80 -10.04 -6.07
C ARG A 43 -20.15 -10.56 -4.81
N TRP A 44 -19.43 -9.72 -4.05
CA TRP A 44 -18.90 -10.08 -2.73
C TRP A 44 -19.98 -10.48 -1.74
N ARG A 45 -21.06 -9.69 -1.65
CA ARG A 45 -22.24 -10.02 -0.82
C ARG A 45 -22.77 -11.42 -1.15
N ASP A 46 -22.97 -11.71 -2.43
CA ASP A 46 -23.54 -12.98 -2.87
C ASP A 46 -22.62 -14.16 -2.53
N LEU A 47 -21.31 -14.00 -2.77
CA LEU A 47 -20.32 -15.02 -2.41
C LEU A 47 -20.26 -15.28 -0.90
N LEU A 48 -20.40 -14.25 -0.06
CA LEU A 48 -20.45 -14.40 1.40
C LEU A 48 -21.68 -15.18 1.87
N LEU A 49 -22.85 -14.92 1.26
CA LEU A 49 -24.08 -15.71 1.52
C LEU A 49 -23.91 -17.15 1.04
N GLU A 50 -23.40 -17.38 -0.15
CA GLU A 50 -23.10 -18.72 -0.70
C GLU A 50 -22.12 -19.51 0.19
N ALA A 51 -21.16 -18.80 0.81
CA ALA A 51 -20.18 -19.38 1.75
C ALA A 51 -20.79 -19.76 3.11
N GLY A 52 -21.97 -19.25 3.45
CA GLY A 52 -22.70 -19.61 4.67
C GLY A 52 -22.77 -18.50 5.72
N ALA A 53 -22.58 -17.23 5.34
CA ALA A 53 -22.90 -16.11 6.21
C ALA A 53 -24.41 -16.08 6.51
N ASP A 54 -24.78 -15.73 7.75
CA ASP A 54 -26.17 -15.61 8.16
C ASP A 54 -26.82 -14.32 7.60
N ARG A 55 -25.97 -13.32 7.35
CA ARG A 55 -26.35 -12.01 6.78
C ARG A 55 -25.20 -11.47 5.96
N ALA A 56 -25.50 -10.86 4.80
CA ALA A 56 -24.56 -10.04 4.05
C ALA A 56 -25.30 -8.89 3.35
N GLU A 57 -24.76 -7.68 3.42
CA GLU A 57 -25.40 -6.47 2.93
C GLU A 57 -24.36 -5.55 2.26
N VAL A 58 -24.77 -4.87 1.20
CA VAL A 58 -24.05 -3.75 0.61
C VAL A 58 -24.55 -2.48 1.28
N MET A 59 -23.68 -1.80 2.01
CA MET A 59 -24.02 -0.63 2.81
C MET A 59 -23.39 0.63 2.20
N PRO A 60 -24.16 1.73 2.08
CA PRO A 60 -23.65 2.96 1.48
C PRO A 60 -22.61 3.63 2.40
N THR A 61 -21.64 4.30 1.78
CA THR A 61 -20.75 5.28 2.43
C THR A 61 -20.82 6.61 1.68
N SER A 62 -20.07 7.60 2.10
CA SER A 62 -19.93 8.86 1.35
C SER A 62 -19.13 8.71 0.04
N ALA A 63 -18.51 7.55 -0.20
CA ALA A 63 -17.76 7.22 -1.41
C ALA A 63 -18.25 5.89 -2.01
N SER A 64 -17.40 4.88 -2.09
CA SER A 64 -17.78 3.55 -2.56
C SER A 64 -18.48 2.74 -1.44
N PRO A 65 -19.48 1.89 -1.74
CA PRO A 65 -20.16 1.10 -0.73
C PRO A 65 -19.20 0.11 -0.05
N VAL A 66 -19.52 -0.27 1.18
CA VAL A 66 -18.88 -1.39 1.87
C VAL A 66 -19.77 -2.62 1.85
N VAL A 67 -19.17 -3.80 1.94
CA VAL A 67 -19.88 -5.05 2.15
C VAL A 67 -19.67 -5.49 3.59
N PHE A 68 -20.76 -5.60 4.32
CA PHE A 68 -20.76 -6.20 5.66
C PHE A 68 -21.40 -7.56 5.60
N ALA A 69 -20.78 -8.55 6.29
CA ALA A 69 -21.40 -9.85 6.49
C ALA A 69 -21.07 -10.40 7.89
N GLU A 70 -21.91 -11.29 8.37
CA GLU A 70 -21.69 -11.95 9.65
C GLU A 70 -22.21 -13.38 9.69
N LYS A 71 -21.54 -14.17 10.51
CA LYS A 71 -22.01 -15.47 11.01
C LYS A 71 -21.77 -15.55 12.51
N ILE A 72 -22.87 -15.65 13.25
CA ILE A 72 -22.85 -15.78 14.71
C ILE A 72 -23.07 -17.24 15.07
N VAL A 73 -21.99 -17.89 15.50
CA VAL A 73 -22.04 -19.32 15.91
C VAL A 73 -22.52 -19.46 17.34
N ASP A 74 -21.95 -18.68 18.27
CA ASP A 74 -22.33 -18.63 19.67
C ASP A 74 -21.94 -17.26 20.26
N LYS A 75 -22.83 -16.66 21.04
CA LYS A 75 -22.60 -15.34 21.66
C LYS A 75 -21.45 -15.33 22.66
N SER A 76 -21.05 -16.49 23.19
CA SER A 76 -19.91 -16.63 24.10
C SER A 76 -18.57 -16.77 23.37
N PHE A 77 -18.57 -17.01 22.07
CA PHE A 77 -17.35 -17.16 21.29
C PHE A 77 -16.74 -15.81 20.95
N PRO A 78 -15.41 -15.73 20.85
CA PRO A 78 -14.76 -14.54 20.34
C PRO A 78 -15.20 -14.24 18.89
N THR A 79 -15.17 -12.98 18.52
CA THR A 79 -15.55 -12.50 17.19
C THR A 79 -14.33 -12.04 16.43
N VAL A 80 -14.12 -12.60 15.24
CA VAL A 80 -13.09 -12.18 14.28
C VAL A 80 -13.75 -11.32 13.21
N LEU A 81 -13.23 -10.13 12.98
CA LEU A 81 -13.58 -9.26 11.86
C LEU A 81 -12.53 -9.41 10.77
N VAL A 82 -12.91 -9.96 9.63
CA VAL A 82 -12.06 -10.02 8.44
C VAL A 82 -12.21 -8.73 7.66
N TYR A 83 -11.11 -8.05 7.42
CA TYR A 83 -11.04 -6.87 6.56
C TYR A 83 -10.37 -7.22 5.23
N ALA A 84 -10.92 -6.69 4.14
CA ALA A 84 -10.36 -6.73 2.80
C ALA A 84 -10.85 -5.52 1.99
N HIS A 85 -10.26 -5.26 0.81
CA HIS A 85 -10.82 -4.30 -0.12
C HIS A 85 -11.09 -4.92 -1.50
N TYR A 86 -12.07 -4.36 -2.22
CA TYR A 86 -12.47 -4.86 -3.53
C TYR A 86 -12.15 -3.91 -4.67
N ASP A 87 -11.73 -2.68 -4.37
CA ASP A 87 -11.25 -1.77 -5.39
C ASP A 87 -9.84 -2.12 -5.83
N VAL A 88 -9.46 -1.58 -6.95
CA VAL A 88 -8.16 -1.84 -7.58
C VAL A 88 -7.60 -0.56 -8.22
N MET A 89 -6.28 -0.50 -8.33
CA MET A 89 -5.58 0.56 -9.04
C MET A 89 -5.90 0.56 -10.55
N PRO A 90 -5.80 1.72 -11.22
CA PRO A 90 -5.79 1.82 -12.68
C PRO A 90 -4.78 0.87 -13.33
N VAL A 91 -4.99 0.54 -14.57
CA VAL A 91 -4.20 -0.47 -15.30
C VAL A 91 -3.19 0.12 -16.28
N GLU A 92 -3.17 1.42 -16.45
CA GLU A 92 -2.21 2.12 -17.31
C GLU A 92 -0.77 2.05 -16.74
N PRO A 93 0.23 1.91 -17.58
CA PRO A 93 0.15 1.80 -19.05
C PRO A 93 -0.14 0.35 -19.50
N LEU A 94 -1.13 0.17 -20.37
CA LEU A 94 -1.60 -1.15 -20.83
C LEU A 94 -0.54 -1.95 -21.57
N GLU A 95 0.38 -1.30 -22.25
CA GLU A 95 1.47 -1.93 -23.00
C GLU A 95 2.48 -2.71 -22.14
N LEU A 96 2.47 -2.50 -20.83
CA LEU A 96 3.33 -3.25 -19.89
C LEU A 96 2.68 -4.55 -19.39
N TRP A 97 1.41 -4.78 -19.68
CA TRP A 97 0.73 -6.00 -19.26
C TRP A 97 1.04 -7.17 -20.21
N HIS A 98 1.29 -8.34 -19.61
CA HIS A 98 1.50 -9.59 -20.38
C HIS A 98 0.20 -10.32 -20.73
N THR A 99 -0.91 -9.93 -20.11
CA THR A 99 -2.26 -10.46 -20.29
C THR A 99 -3.25 -9.32 -20.16
N GLU A 100 -4.49 -9.48 -20.63
CA GLU A 100 -5.55 -8.51 -20.40
C GLU A 100 -5.83 -8.37 -18.89
N PRO A 101 -5.79 -7.14 -18.31
CA PRO A 101 -5.85 -6.95 -16.87
C PRO A 101 -7.09 -7.52 -16.18
N PHE A 102 -8.24 -7.50 -16.84
CA PHE A 102 -9.52 -7.97 -16.29
C PHE A 102 -10.01 -9.28 -16.91
N GLU A 103 -9.15 -10.00 -17.65
CA GLU A 103 -9.39 -11.36 -18.10
C GLU A 103 -8.41 -12.30 -17.37
N PRO A 104 -8.82 -12.84 -16.21
CA PRO A 104 -7.93 -13.66 -15.37
C PRO A 104 -7.51 -14.93 -16.10
N VAL A 105 -6.22 -15.20 -16.10
CA VAL A 105 -5.63 -16.37 -16.74
C VAL A 105 -4.64 -17.04 -15.81
N VAL A 106 -4.66 -18.39 -15.79
CA VAL A 106 -3.62 -19.19 -15.12
C VAL A 106 -2.58 -19.59 -16.16
N LYS A 107 -1.37 -19.07 -16.01
CA LYS A 107 -0.24 -19.33 -16.91
C LYS A 107 1.03 -19.56 -16.10
N ASP A 108 1.78 -20.61 -16.43
CA ASP A 108 3.03 -20.98 -15.75
C ASP A 108 2.89 -21.13 -14.22
N GLY A 109 1.75 -21.68 -13.77
CA GLY A 109 1.45 -21.89 -12.35
C GLY A 109 1.10 -20.61 -11.57
N LYS A 110 0.93 -19.47 -12.25
CA LYS A 110 0.56 -18.17 -11.68
C LYS A 110 -0.77 -17.70 -12.23
N LEU A 111 -1.54 -17.02 -11.38
CA LEU A 111 -2.75 -16.29 -11.77
C LEU A 111 -2.37 -14.85 -12.14
N TRP A 112 -2.76 -14.45 -13.35
CA TRP A 112 -2.52 -13.10 -13.88
C TRP A 112 -3.84 -12.37 -14.04
N ALA A 113 -4.03 -11.30 -13.29
CA ALA A 113 -5.10 -10.31 -13.42
C ALA A 113 -4.85 -9.13 -12.48
N ARG A 114 -5.46 -7.97 -12.74
CA ARG A 114 -5.53 -6.89 -11.76
C ARG A 114 -6.37 -7.33 -10.55
N GLY A 115 -5.88 -7.09 -9.31
CA GLY A 115 -6.55 -7.51 -8.08
C GLY A 115 -6.36 -9.00 -7.72
N ALA A 116 -5.58 -9.77 -8.50
CA ALA A 116 -5.32 -11.18 -8.20
C ALA A 116 -4.53 -11.39 -6.90
N ASP A 117 -3.71 -10.41 -6.54
CA ASP A 117 -2.95 -10.36 -5.29
C ASP A 117 -3.53 -9.27 -4.36
N ASP A 118 -3.64 -8.07 -4.82
CA ASP A 118 -4.04 -6.87 -4.10
C ASP A 118 -5.46 -6.44 -4.51
N ASP A 119 -6.51 -6.62 -3.70
CA ASP A 119 -6.65 -7.51 -2.52
C ASP A 119 -7.79 -8.52 -2.73
N LYS A 120 -8.43 -8.51 -3.93
CA LYS A 120 -9.54 -9.46 -4.22
C LYS A 120 -9.12 -10.92 -4.03
N GLY A 121 -7.89 -11.28 -4.44
CA GLY A 121 -7.38 -12.65 -4.28
C GLY A 121 -7.17 -13.01 -2.82
N GLN A 122 -6.58 -12.15 -2.03
CA GLN A 122 -6.30 -12.38 -0.60
C GLN A 122 -7.59 -12.40 0.22
N GLY A 123 -8.49 -11.42 0.00
CA GLY A 123 -9.82 -11.42 0.61
C GLY A 123 -10.63 -12.67 0.24
N PHE A 124 -10.50 -13.15 -1.02
CA PHE A 124 -11.14 -14.40 -1.46
C PHE A 124 -10.59 -15.64 -0.75
N ILE A 125 -9.29 -15.68 -0.43
CA ILE A 125 -8.72 -16.76 0.39
C ILE A 125 -9.38 -16.81 1.77
N GLN A 126 -9.59 -15.65 2.41
CA GLN A 126 -10.29 -15.55 3.69
C GLN A 126 -11.75 -16.01 3.59
N LEU A 127 -12.44 -15.61 2.52
CA LEU A 127 -13.79 -16.05 2.21
C LEU A 127 -13.85 -17.60 2.10
N LYS A 128 -12.89 -18.23 1.42
CA LYS A 128 -12.87 -19.70 1.26
C LYS A 128 -12.47 -20.41 2.54
N ALA A 129 -11.58 -19.85 3.33
CA ALA A 129 -11.28 -20.38 4.66
C ALA A 129 -12.54 -20.37 5.55
N PHE A 130 -13.29 -19.27 5.53
CA PHE A 130 -14.58 -19.16 6.21
C PHE A 130 -15.60 -20.19 5.68
N GLU A 131 -15.77 -20.29 4.35
CA GLU A 131 -16.69 -21.27 3.73
C GLU A 131 -16.41 -22.69 4.19
N ILE A 132 -15.13 -23.10 4.13
CA ILE A 132 -14.72 -24.44 4.53
C ILE A 132 -15.04 -24.66 6.02
N ALA A 133 -14.65 -23.73 6.88
CA ALA A 133 -14.87 -23.86 8.31
C ALA A 133 -16.38 -23.86 8.69
N ALA A 134 -17.17 -23.04 8.01
CA ALA A 134 -18.62 -22.97 8.24
C ALA A 134 -19.33 -24.25 7.80
N LYS A 135 -19.07 -24.74 6.59
CA LYS A 135 -19.72 -25.94 6.03
C LYS A 135 -19.32 -27.23 6.75
N GLU A 136 -18.12 -27.29 7.26
CA GLU A 136 -17.62 -28.46 8.00
C GLU A 136 -17.88 -28.36 9.52
N GLY A 137 -18.54 -27.33 10.02
CA GLY A 137 -18.84 -27.14 11.44
C GLY A 137 -17.59 -26.94 12.31
N LEU A 138 -16.52 -26.38 11.73
CA LEU A 138 -15.24 -26.20 12.40
C LEU A 138 -15.09 -24.83 13.08
N LEU A 139 -16.01 -23.90 12.84
CA LEU A 139 -15.94 -22.56 13.43
C LEU A 139 -15.99 -22.66 14.96
N ARG A 140 -15.03 -21.98 15.61
CA ARG A 140 -14.94 -21.80 17.08
C ARG A 140 -14.88 -20.31 17.44
N CYS A 141 -15.30 -19.46 16.50
CA CYS A 141 -15.45 -18.02 16.66
C CYS A 141 -16.66 -17.55 15.84
N ASN A 142 -17.18 -16.40 16.20
CA ASN A 142 -18.07 -15.64 15.32
C ASN A 142 -17.22 -14.96 14.26
N VAL A 143 -17.72 -14.82 13.06
CA VAL A 143 -16.99 -14.20 11.95
C VAL A 143 -17.80 -13.05 11.38
N LYS A 144 -17.16 -11.92 11.22
CA LYS A 144 -17.67 -10.76 10.50
C LYS A 144 -16.74 -10.42 9.34
N PHE A 145 -17.30 -9.83 8.30
CA PHE A 145 -16.52 -9.27 7.18
C PHE A 145 -16.86 -7.81 7.00
N LEU A 146 -15.83 -7.00 6.79
CA LEU A 146 -15.91 -5.63 6.29
C LEU A 146 -15.04 -5.54 5.06
N ILE A 147 -15.65 -5.42 3.88
CA ILE A 147 -14.93 -5.34 2.61
C ILE A 147 -15.23 -3.97 2.00
N GLU A 148 -14.21 -3.13 1.87
CA GLU A 148 -14.36 -1.76 1.39
C GLU A 148 -14.06 -1.60 -0.10
N GLY A 149 -14.42 -0.46 -0.67
CA GLY A 149 -14.22 -0.14 -2.08
C GLY A 149 -13.51 1.20 -2.30
N GLY A 150 -12.54 1.53 -1.47
CA GLY A 150 -11.85 2.80 -1.58
C GLY A 150 -10.45 2.82 -0.94
N GLU A 151 -9.85 1.67 -0.69
CA GLU A 151 -8.52 1.56 -0.08
C GLU A 151 -7.47 2.26 -0.94
N GLU A 152 -7.48 1.99 -2.22
CA GLU A 152 -6.52 2.49 -3.23
C GLU A 152 -6.57 4.03 -3.44
N ILE A 153 -7.58 4.68 -2.88
CA ILE A 153 -7.72 6.14 -2.88
C ILE A 153 -7.74 6.73 -1.45
N GLY A 154 -7.30 5.96 -0.44
CA GLY A 154 -7.18 6.39 0.95
C GLY A 154 -8.46 6.23 1.77
N SER A 155 -9.28 5.25 1.48
CA SER A 155 -10.48 4.84 2.25
C SER A 155 -11.49 5.96 2.55
N PRO A 156 -11.84 6.83 1.60
CA PRO A 156 -12.75 7.93 1.87
C PRO A 156 -14.13 7.39 2.26
N GLY A 157 -14.64 7.81 3.42
CA GLY A 157 -15.92 7.39 3.95
C GLY A 157 -15.89 6.18 4.88
N VAL A 158 -14.87 5.34 4.86
CA VAL A 158 -14.76 4.17 5.76
C VAL A 158 -14.56 4.59 7.21
N GLU A 159 -13.77 5.62 7.47
CA GLU A 159 -13.61 6.15 8.84
C GLU A 159 -14.94 6.60 9.44
N VAL A 160 -15.76 7.31 8.67
CA VAL A 160 -17.10 7.75 9.10
C VAL A 160 -18.01 6.55 9.30
N PHE A 161 -18.01 5.62 8.34
CA PHE A 161 -18.80 4.38 8.43
C PHE A 161 -18.46 3.59 9.70
N CYS A 162 -17.17 3.41 10.01
CA CYS A 162 -16.76 2.71 11.22
C CYS A 162 -17.22 3.41 12.50
N LYS A 163 -17.14 4.75 12.56
CA LYS A 163 -17.62 5.53 13.72
C LYS A 163 -19.14 5.42 13.91
N GLU A 164 -19.90 5.38 12.83
CA GLU A 164 -21.37 5.28 12.87
C GLU A 164 -21.86 3.85 13.18
N HIS A 165 -21.01 2.84 12.92
CA HIS A 165 -21.37 1.41 13.04
C HIS A 165 -20.52 0.63 14.04
N LEU A 166 -20.03 1.28 15.12
CA LEU A 166 -19.17 0.65 16.12
C LEU A 166 -19.75 -0.65 16.72
N ASP A 167 -21.06 -0.65 17.03
CA ASP A 167 -21.71 -1.84 17.59
C ASP A 167 -21.78 -2.99 16.56
N LEU A 168 -22.00 -2.66 15.29
CA LEU A 168 -22.04 -3.64 14.20
C LEU A 168 -20.65 -4.28 14.00
N LEU A 169 -19.59 -3.46 14.07
CA LEU A 169 -18.22 -3.87 13.81
C LEU A 169 -17.50 -4.40 15.05
N LYS A 170 -18.14 -4.37 16.22
CA LYS A 170 -17.53 -4.86 17.47
C LYS A 170 -16.97 -6.27 17.28
N CYS A 171 -15.69 -6.46 17.60
CA CYS A 171 -14.95 -7.70 17.47
C CYS A 171 -13.86 -7.79 18.55
N ASP A 172 -13.27 -8.96 18.69
CA ASP A 172 -12.12 -9.22 19.58
C ASP A 172 -10.80 -9.18 18.80
N VAL A 173 -10.83 -9.57 17.53
CA VAL A 173 -9.66 -9.62 16.65
C VAL A 173 -10.05 -9.10 15.26
N ILE A 174 -9.17 -8.32 14.65
CA ILE A 174 -9.26 -7.96 13.22
C ILE A 174 -8.22 -8.77 12.46
N LEU A 175 -8.64 -9.46 11.41
CA LEU A 175 -7.78 -10.18 10.47
C LEU A 175 -7.68 -9.41 9.16
N VAL A 176 -6.47 -8.99 8.83
CA VAL A 176 -6.14 -8.32 7.56
C VAL A 176 -5.13 -9.19 6.82
N SER A 177 -5.39 -9.53 5.57
CA SER A 177 -4.49 -10.34 4.74
C SER A 177 -3.92 -9.60 3.54
N ASP A 178 -4.15 -8.31 3.44
CA ASP A 178 -3.56 -7.42 2.45
C ASP A 178 -2.05 -7.23 2.72
N THR A 179 -1.29 -8.30 2.49
CA THR A 179 0.14 -8.40 2.78
C THR A 179 0.80 -9.40 1.83
N SER A 180 2.13 -9.34 1.72
CA SER A 180 2.91 -10.27 0.91
C SER A 180 3.47 -11.43 1.72
N MET A 181 3.58 -12.60 1.13
CA MET A 181 4.39 -13.70 1.65
C MET A 181 5.88 -13.46 1.36
N VAL A 182 6.76 -13.94 2.23
CA VAL A 182 8.22 -13.88 2.00
C VAL A 182 8.64 -14.71 0.78
N GLY A 183 7.93 -15.78 0.50
CA GLY A 183 8.13 -16.62 -0.66
C GLY A 183 7.03 -17.69 -0.78
N LEU A 184 6.96 -18.37 -1.92
CA LEU A 184 5.91 -19.36 -2.19
C LEU A 184 5.85 -20.50 -1.14
N ASP A 185 7.01 -20.91 -0.64
CA ASP A 185 7.14 -21.99 0.37
C ASP A 185 7.44 -21.43 1.78
N THR A 186 7.30 -20.12 1.96
CA THR A 186 7.60 -19.45 3.25
C THR A 186 6.38 -18.63 3.68
N PRO A 187 5.38 -19.29 4.32
CA PRO A 187 4.23 -18.58 4.86
C PRO A 187 4.69 -17.64 5.97
N SER A 188 4.05 -16.47 6.07
CA SER A 188 4.38 -15.44 7.05
C SER A 188 3.11 -14.85 7.67
N ILE A 189 3.26 -14.34 8.89
CA ILE A 189 2.25 -13.51 9.56
C ILE A 189 2.88 -12.14 9.73
N THR A 190 2.28 -11.13 9.10
CA THR A 190 2.70 -9.74 9.26
C THR A 190 2.25 -9.23 10.62
N THR A 191 3.21 -8.84 11.48
CA THR A 191 2.94 -8.38 12.84
C THR A 191 2.95 -6.87 12.98
N GLY A 192 3.14 -6.13 11.90
CA GLY A 192 3.11 -4.67 11.90
C GLY A 192 3.31 -4.12 10.51
N LEU A 193 2.88 -2.89 10.30
CA LEU A 193 3.03 -2.13 9.06
C LEU A 193 3.81 -0.86 9.34
N ARG A 194 4.70 -0.48 8.43
CA ARG A 194 5.38 0.81 8.50
C ARG A 194 4.40 1.94 8.19
N GLY A 195 4.47 3.02 8.97
CA GLY A 195 3.73 4.24 8.71
C GLY A 195 4.19 4.94 7.42
N LEU A 196 3.49 5.99 7.05
CA LEU A 196 3.76 6.80 5.86
C LEU A 196 3.66 8.28 6.19
N ALA A 197 4.61 9.07 5.70
CA ALA A 197 4.49 10.51 5.54
C ALA A 197 4.81 10.86 4.08
N TYR A 198 4.03 11.76 3.47
CA TYR A 198 4.11 12.06 2.04
C TYR A 198 3.99 13.55 1.78
N TRP A 199 4.79 14.08 0.85
CA TRP A 199 4.79 15.52 0.54
C TRP A 199 4.94 15.78 -0.95
N GLU A 200 4.36 16.90 -1.37
CA GLU A 200 4.66 17.54 -2.65
C GLU A 200 5.49 18.81 -2.40
N ILE A 201 6.55 18.99 -3.18
CA ILE A 201 7.45 20.14 -3.15
C ILE A 201 7.32 20.90 -4.47
N GLU A 202 7.07 22.20 -4.37
CA GLU A 202 7.17 23.13 -5.51
C GLU A 202 8.33 24.08 -5.28
N VAL A 203 9.28 24.15 -6.21
CA VAL A 203 10.35 25.13 -6.24
C VAL A 203 10.07 26.13 -7.35
N THR A 204 9.99 27.40 -7.01
CA THR A 204 9.74 28.51 -7.95
C THR A 204 11.00 29.38 -8.06
N GLY A 205 11.51 29.54 -9.28
CA GLY A 205 12.64 30.40 -9.64
C GLY A 205 12.18 31.71 -10.30
N PRO A 206 12.59 31.97 -11.56
CA PRO A 206 12.20 33.17 -12.28
C PRO A 206 10.70 33.19 -12.61
N ASN A 207 10.18 34.36 -12.98
CA ASN A 207 8.75 34.56 -13.29
C ASN A 207 8.27 33.88 -14.59
N ARG A 208 9.17 33.35 -15.38
CA ARG A 208 8.93 32.61 -16.63
C ARG A 208 10.15 31.74 -16.96
N ASP A 209 10.00 30.85 -17.90
CA ASP A 209 11.11 30.10 -18.48
C ASP A 209 12.08 31.06 -19.21
N LEU A 210 13.36 30.85 -18.99
CA LEU A 210 14.44 31.68 -19.51
C LEU A 210 15.39 30.87 -20.40
N HIS A 211 16.05 31.57 -21.35
CA HIS A 211 17.07 30.94 -22.18
C HIS A 211 18.37 30.70 -21.39
N SER A 212 18.80 29.44 -21.28
CA SER A 212 19.96 29.08 -20.45
C SER A 212 21.27 29.65 -20.94
N GLY A 213 21.44 29.89 -22.26
CA GLY A 213 22.63 30.54 -22.83
C GLY A 213 22.76 32.03 -22.48
N ILE A 214 21.67 32.67 -22.05
CA ILE A 214 21.67 34.09 -21.66
C ILE A 214 21.68 34.28 -20.16
N PHE A 215 20.92 33.46 -19.44
CA PHE A 215 20.67 33.61 -18.02
C PHE A 215 21.40 32.54 -17.16
N GLY A 216 21.97 31.47 -17.78
CA GLY A 216 22.73 30.46 -17.11
C GLY A 216 23.93 31.03 -16.39
N GLY A 217 24.18 30.57 -15.16
CA GLY A 217 25.24 31.09 -14.30
C GLY A 217 24.89 32.34 -13.49
N THR A 218 23.74 33.01 -13.81
CA THR A 218 23.27 34.19 -13.06
C THR A 218 21.93 33.98 -12.39
N VAL A 219 21.08 33.13 -12.93
CA VAL A 219 19.75 32.80 -12.40
C VAL A 219 19.74 31.35 -11.94
N ALA A 220 19.24 31.09 -10.73
CA ALA A 220 19.12 29.74 -10.20
C ALA A 220 18.15 28.91 -11.06
N ASN A 221 18.53 27.67 -11.33
CA ASN A 221 17.64 26.69 -11.96
C ASN A 221 16.88 25.92 -10.88
N PRO A 222 15.53 26.02 -10.80
CA PRO A 222 14.73 25.34 -9.78
C PRO A 222 14.96 23.83 -9.72
N ILE A 223 15.20 23.16 -10.84
CA ILE A 223 15.51 21.72 -10.85
C ILE A 223 16.83 21.44 -10.13
N ASN A 224 17.87 22.22 -10.44
CA ASN A 224 19.17 22.04 -9.80
C ASN A 224 19.09 22.23 -8.27
N GLU A 225 18.36 23.25 -7.83
CA GLU A 225 18.19 23.52 -6.40
C GLU A 225 17.35 22.47 -5.71
N LEU A 226 16.27 21.99 -6.36
CA LEU A 226 15.46 20.88 -5.86
C LEU A 226 16.29 19.61 -5.70
N CYS A 227 17.09 19.25 -6.71
CA CYS A 227 17.97 18.08 -6.64
C CYS A 227 18.98 18.18 -5.48
N LYS A 228 19.58 19.37 -5.25
CA LYS A 228 20.52 19.55 -4.13
C LYS A 228 19.82 19.41 -2.77
N MET A 229 18.63 19.99 -2.60
CA MET A 229 17.88 19.90 -1.36
C MET A 229 17.50 18.46 -1.04
N LEU A 230 17.03 17.70 -2.03
CA LEU A 230 16.63 16.31 -1.87
C LEU A 230 17.82 15.36 -1.66
N ALA A 231 18.91 15.56 -2.40
CA ALA A 231 20.13 14.76 -2.24
C ALA A 231 20.75 14.90 -0.83
N GLY A 232 20.49 16.00 -0.13
CA GLY A 232 20.97 16.19 1.23
C GLY A 232 20.16 15.48 2.31
N VAL A 233 19.00 14.89 1.98
CA VAL A 233 18.12 14.22 2.96
C VAL A 233 18.68 12.85 3.39
N VAL A 234 19.44 12.19 2.54
CA VAL A 234 20.02 10.87 2.81
C VAL A 234 21.52 10.94 2.58
N ASP A 235 22.31 10.43 3.52
CA ASP A 235 23.76 10.40 3.38
C ASP A 235 24.28 9.20 2.55
N GLU A 236 25.57 9.11 2.39
CA GLU A 236 26.26 8.03 1.67
C GLU A 236 26.07 6.63 2.27
N ASN A 237 25.67 6.55 3.53
CA ASN A 237 25.37 5.31 4.24
C ASN A 237 23.88 4.95 4.21
N GLY A 238 23.07 5.70 3.49
CA GLY A 238 21.62 5.50 3.43
C GLY A 238 20.89 5.98 4.69
N HIS A 239 21.54 6.78 5.55
CA HIS A 239 20.96 7.30 6.78
C HIS A 239 20.25 8.64 6.51
N ILE A 240 19.05 8.81 7.04
CA ILE A 240 18.25 10.04 6.88
C ILE A 240 18.86 11.14 7.77
N THR A 241 19.24 12.27 7.18
CA THR A 241 19.99 13.34 7.84
C THR A 241 19.13 14.40 8.51
N LEU A 242 17.80 14.26 8.49
CA LEU A 242 16.89 15.21 9.13
C LEU A 242 17.20 15.29 10.63
N PRO A 243 17.40 16.50 11.20
CA PRO A 243 17.64 16.66 12.63
C PRO A 243 16.54 16.00 13.46
N HIS A 244 16.92 15.24 14.49
CA HIS A 244 16.01 14.54 15.40
C HIS A 244 15.14 13.44 14.79
N PHE A 245 15.37 13.05 13.54
CA PHE A 245 14.58 12.04 12.84
C PHE A 245 14.59 10.68 13.56
N TYR A 246 15.74 10.29 14.13
CA TYR A 246 15.92 9.00 14.80
C TYR A 246 15.71 9.02 16.31
N ASP A 247 15.42 10.19 16.93
CA ASP A 247 15.35 10.30 18.39
C ASP A 247 14.34 9.36 19.05
N LYS A 248 13.28 9.01 18.32
CA LYS A 248 12.22 8.11 18.78
C LYS A 248 12.27 6.71 18.13
N VAL A 249 13.23 6.48 17.23
CA VAL A 249 13.38 5.16 16.56
C VAL A 249 13.98 4.17 17.55
N GLU A 250 13.26 3.08 17.80
CA GLU A 250 13.72 2.03 18.69
C GLU A 250 14.98 1.34 18.15
N THR A 251 15.89 1.05 19.05
CA THR A 251 17.01 0.16 18.74
C THR A 251 16.47 -1.27 18.72
N VAL A 252 16.55 -1.90 17.56
CA VAL A 252 16.10 -3.29 17.38
C VAL A 252 16.93 -4.22 18.24
N SER A 253 16.27 -5.07 19.02
CA SER A 253 16.93 -6.01 19.89
C SER A 253 17.71 -7.07 19.10
N ALA A 254 18.76 -7.63 19.71
CA ALA A 254 19.51 -8.73 19.11
C ALA A 254 18.62 -9.95 18.81
N GLN A 255 17.57 -10.16 19.61
CA GLN A 255 16.60 -11.23 19.41
C GLN A 255 15.75 -10.99 18.14
N GLU A 256 15.21 -9.79 17.94
CA GLU A 256 14.45 -9.42 16.74
C GLU A 256 15.31 -9.50 15.48
N ARG A 257 16.56 -9.00 15.54
CA ARG A 257 17.52 -9.16 14.43
C ARG A 257 17.78 -10.62 14.10
N ALA A 258 17.93 -11.47 15.12
CA ALA A 258 18.11 -12.91 14.91
C ALA A 258 16.87 -13.57 14.30
N MET A 259 15.66 -13.17 14.70
CA MET A 259 14.41 -13.65 14.11
C MET A 259 14.29 -13.27 12.64
N LEU A 260 14.54 -12.01 12.28
CA LEU A 260 14.56 -11.55 10.88
C LEU A 260 15.65 -12.26 10.08
N GLY A 261 16.83 -12.46 10.65
CA GLY A 261 17.94 -13.20 10.03
C GLY A 261 17.67 -14.70 9.84
N ALA A 262 16.72 -15.28 10.57
CA ALA A 262 16.29 -16.67 10.40
C ALA A 262 15.28 -16.88 9.26
N VAL A 263 14.70 -15.79 8.75
CA VAL A 263 13.77 -15.85 7.61
C VAL A 263 14.54 -16.26 6.35
N PRO A 264 14.09 -17.30 5.61
CA PRO A 264 14.74 -17.70 4.37
C PRO A 264 14.74 -16.54 3.37
N TYR A 265 15.92 -16.06 3.02
CA TYR A 265 16.12 -14.97 2.06
C TYR A 265 17.28 -15.29 1.14
N ASP A 266 17.03 -15.30 -0.15
CA ASP A 266 18.02 -15.53 -1.20
C ASP A 266 18.18 -14.22 -1.99
N GLU A 267 19.27 -13.48 -1.69
CA GLU A 267 19.54 -12.18 -2.28
C GLU A 267 19.71 -12.24 -3.80
N GLU A 268 20.33 -13.31 -4.32
CA GLU A 268 20.55 -13.45 -5.76
C GLU A 268 19.22 -13.70 -6.50
N LYS A 269 18.32 -14.52 -5.93
CA LYS A 269 16.97 -14.68 -6.49
C LYS A 269 16.15 -13.40 -6.40
N TYR A 270 16.27 -12.67 -5.29
CA TYR A 270 15.57 -11.39 -5.13
C TYR A 270 16.05 -10.37 -6.17
N LYS A 271 17.36 -10.19 -6.34
CA LYS A 271 17.94 -9.31 -7.35
C LYS A 271 17.50 -9.69 -8.77
N ALA A 272 17.57 -10.99 -9.09
CA ALA A 272 17.15 -11.49 -10.38
C ALA A 272 15.65 -11.30 -10.67
N ALA A 273 14.79 -11.39 -9.64
CA ALA A 273 13.35 -11.19 -9.80
C ALA A 273 12.95 -9.75 -10.14
N ILE A 274 13.76 -8.77 -9.75
CA ILE A 274 13.52 -7.33 -9.99
C ILE A 274 14.55 -6.71 -10.96
N ASP A 275 15.41 -7.55 -11.57
CA ASP A 275 16.42 -7.17 -12.57
C ASP A 275 17.36 -6.05 -12.12
N VAL A 276 17.98 -6.22 -10.94
CA VAL A 276 18.99 -5.28 -10.40
C VAL A 276 20.31 -6.00 -10.12
N GLU A 277 21.44 -5.33 -10.36
CA GLU A 277 22.78 -5.87 -10.10
C GLU A 277 23.15 -5.81 -8.61
N ALA A 278 22.68 -4.77 -7.89
CA ALA A 278 23.02 -4.54 -6.49
C ALA A 278 21.83 -3.95 -5.72
N LEU A 279 21.75 -4.25 -4.42
CA LEU A 279 20.80 -3.63 -3.51
C LEU A 279 21.40 -2.38 -2.86
N SER A 280 20.54 -1.42 -2.56
CA SER A 280 20.88 -0.18 -1.88
C SER A 280 20.09 -0.04 -0.57
N GLY A 281 20.53 0.81 0.34
CA GLY A 281 19.84 1.15 1.58
C GLY A 281 20.78 1.34 2.74
N GLU A 282 20.23 1.53 3.95
CA GLU A 282 20.97 1.88 5.16
C GLU A 282 22.03 0.83 5.50
N VAL A 283 23.27 1.28 5.66
CA VAL A 283 24.43 0.42 5.98
C VAL A 283 24.26 -0.19 7.37
N GLY A 284 24.66 -1.46 7.53
CA GLY A 284 24.58 -2.19 8.80
C GLY A 284 23.24 -2.92 9.02
N TYR A 285 22.32 -2.86 8.06
CA TYR A 285 21.05 -3.59 8.08
C TYR A 285 20.89 -4.46 6.84
N SER A 286 20.33 -5.66 7.04
CA SER A 286 19.99 -6.57 5.95
C SER A 286 18.79 -6.04 5.13
N PRO A 287 18.57 -6.53 3.91
CA PRO A 287 17.40 -6.13 3.12
C PRO A 287 16.07 -6.32 3.84
N LEU A 288 15.89 -7.42 4.57
CA LEU A 288 14.67 -7.66 5.35
C LEU A 288 14.54 -6.67 6.52
N GLU A 289 15.63 -6.32 7.21
CA GLU A 289 15.59 -5.30 8.25
C GLU A 289 15.24 -3.92 7.68
N ARG A 290 15.81 -3.54 6.53
CA ARG A 290 15.51 -2.27 5.87
C ARG A 290 14.05 -2.13 5.49
N THR A 291 13.40 -3.21 5.05
CA THR A 291 11.99 -3.19 4.64
C THR A 291 11.02 -3.37 5.79
N ALA A 292 11.43 -3.96 6.92
CA ALA A 292 10.56 -4.26 8.05
C ALA A 292 10.65 -3.23 9.19
N ILE A 293 11.89 -2.87 9.61
CA ILE A 293 12.14 -2.18 10.88
C ILE A 293 12.95 -0.89 10.74
N ARG A 294 13.30 -0.50 9.52
CA ARG A 294 14.01 0.77 9.29
C ARG A 294 13.14 1.76 8.53
N PRO A 295 13.22 3.06 8.87
CA PRO A 295 12.57 4.09 8.10
C PRO A 295 13.26 4.26 6.74
N THR A 296 12.53 4.75 5.74
CA THR A 296 13.09 5.06 4.42
C THR A 296 12.66 6.44 3.95
N PHE A 297 13.43 7.02 3.04
CA PHE A 297 13.08 8.22 2.30
C PHE A 297 13.19 7.94 0.80
N ASP A 298 12.12 8.16 0.06
CA ASP A 298 12.03 7.84 -1.35
C ASP A 298 11.49 9.03 -2.15
N ILE A 299 12.16 9.35 -3.28
CA ILE A 299 11.66 10.33 -4.24
C ILE A 299 10.74 9.59 -5.21
N CYS A 300 9.43 9.72 -5.02
CA CYS A 300 8.40 9.02 -5.80
C CYS A 300 8.19 9.63 -7.19
N GLY A 301 8.57 10.90 -7.36
CA GLY A 301 8.49 11.60 -8.64
C GLY A 301 9.22 12.93 -8.58
N ILE A 302 9.83 13.30 -9.70
CA ILE A 302 10.49 14.61 -9.88
C ILE A 302 10.25 15.07 -11.31
N TRP A 303 9.82 16.32 -11.49
CA TRP A 303 9.56 16.88 -12.83
C TRP A 303 9.74 18.39 -12.88
N GLY A 304 9.90 18.88 -14.12
CA GLY A 304 10.08 20.28 -14.46
C GLY A 304 10.88 20.43 -15.75
N GLY A 305 10.96 21.63 -16.28
CA GLY A 305 11.69 21.90 -17.50
C GLY A 305 11.03 21.34 -18.77
N TYR A 306 11.85 21.04 -19.77
CA TYR A 306 11.39 20.54 -21.05
C TYR A 306 11.54 19.02 -21.16
N THR A 307 10.45 18.35 -21.45
CA THR A 307 10.40 16.89 -21.59
C THR A 307 9.92 16.43 -22.99
N GLY A 308 9.71 17.39 -23.93
CA GLY A 308 9.33 17.07 -25.30
C GLY A 308 10.50 16.61 -26.16
N GLU A 309 10.18 16.23 -27.40
CA GLU A 309 11.18 15.78 -28.37
C GLU A 309 12.19 16.91 -28.72
N GLY A 310 13.45 16.54 -28.90
CA GLY A 310 14.55 17.45 -29.24
C GLY A 310 15.13 18.19 -28.03
N ALA A 311 16.04 19.10 -28.26
CA ALA A 311 16.72 19.91 -27.24
C ALA A 311 16.08 21.29 -27.08
N LYS A 312 15.89 21.74 -25.82
CA LYS A 312 15.50 23.11 -25.49
C LYS A 312 16.41 23.67 -24.42
N THR A 313 17.13 24.72 -24.72
CA THR A 313 18.06 25.43 -23.82
C THR A 313 17.28 26.31 -22.84
N VAL A 314 16.72 25.73 -21.80
CA VAL A 314 15.79 26.37 -20.85
C VAL A 314 16.28 26.31 -19.42
N LEU A 315 16.11 27.42 -18.68
CA LEU A 315 16.00 27.45 -17.23
C LEU A 315 14.51 27.52 -16.92
N PRO A 316 13.91 26.47 -16.35
CA PRO A 316 12.48 26.48 -16.08
C PRO A 316 12.13 27.46 -14.96
N SER A 317 10.90 27.93 -14.96
CA SER A 317 10.37 28.78 -13.90
C SER A 317 10.01 28.00 -12.63
N LYS A 318 9.72 26.72 -12.77
CA LYS A 318 9.32 25.83 -11.65
C LYS A 318 9.91 24.43 -11.78
N ALA A 319 10.02 23.76 -10.63
CA ALA A 319 10.31 22.33 -10.50
C ALA A 319 9.47 21.73 -9.37
N TYR A 320 9.19 20.45 -9.46
CA TYR A 320 8.34 19.73 -8.51
C TYR A 320 8.94 18.40 -8.13
N ALA A 321 8.62 17.94 -6.91
CA ALA A 321 8.87 16.58 -6.49
C ALA A 321 7.74 16.06 -5.60
N LYS A 322 7.52 14.75 -5.66
CA LYS A 322 6.75 13.98 -4.68
C LYS A 322 7.71 13.08 -3.93
N VAL A 323 7.65 13.12 -2.62
CA VAL A 323 8.57 12.37 -1.76
C VAL A 323 7.80 11.71 -0.62
N SER A 324 8.30 10.56 -0.15
CA SER A 324 7.71 9.83 0.96
C SER A 324 8.75 9.33 1.95
N CYS A 325 8.33 9.17 3.19
CA CYS A 325 9.04 8.43 4.23
C CYS A 325 8.19 7.26 4.71
N ARG A 326 8.72 6.06 4.71
CA ARG A 326 8.17 4.97 5.51
C ARG A 326 8.66 5.13 6.94
N LEU A 327 7.72 5.06 7.89
CA LEU A 327 7.95 5.33 9.30
C LEU A 327 7.92 4.04 10.12
N VAL A 328 8.66 4.01 11.22
CA VAL A 328 8.74 2.87 12.14
C VAL A 328 8.12 3.22 13.50
N PRO A 329 8.01 2.27 14.47
CA PRO A 329 7.39 2.55 15.76
C PRO A 329 7.87 3.84 16.40
N HIS A 330 6.93 4.54 17.06
CA HIS A 330 7.09 5.82 17.77
C HIS A 330 7.38 7.05 16.88
N GLN A 331 7.48 6.91 15.56
CA GLN A 331 7.51 8.05 14.66
C GLN A 331 6.08 8.51 14.33
N ASN A 332 5.78 9.75 14.67
CA ASN A 332 4.51 10.39 14.32
C ASN A 332 4.65 11.14 12.99
N HIS A 333 3.74 10.93 12.05
CA HIS A 333 3.83 11.51 10.70
C HIS A 333 3.75 13.05 10.70
N GLU A 334 3.04 13.67 11.66
CA GLU A 334 2.95 15.13 11.75
C GLU A 334 4.27 15.73 12.24
N GLU A 335 4.91 15.08 13.25
CA GLU A 335 6.22 15.51 13.75
C GLU A 335 7.30 15.36 12.65
N ILE A 336 7.30 14.21 11.94
CA ILE A 336 8.23 13.98 10.83
C ILE A 336 7.96 14.97 9.69
N SER A 337 6.70 15.27 9.39
CA SER A 337 6.34 16.30 8.40
C SER A 337 6.91 17.66 8.78
N LYS A 338 6.79 18.04 10.05
CA LYS A 338 7.37 19.28 10.52
C LYS A 338 8.91 19.30 10.37
N MET A 339 9.59 18.23 10.78
CA MET A 339 11.05 18.10 10.64
C MET A 339 11.50 18.23 9.17
N PHE A 340 10.80 17.54 8.26
CA PHE A 340 11.10 17.61 6.83
C PHE A 340 10.87 19.01 6.25
N ILE A 341 9.75 19.64 6.57
CA ILE A 341 9.44 21.00 6.13
C ILE A 341 10.47 21.99 6.63
N ASP A 342 10.81 21.94 7.92
CA ASP A 342 11.81 22.81 8.54
C ASP A 342 13.19 22.63 7.89
N TYR A 343 13.59 21.38 7.61
CA TYR A 343 14.83 21.07 6.90
C TYR A 343 14.84 21.68 5.51
N ILE A 344 13.81 21.42 4.68
CA ILE A 344 13.76 21.96 3.31
C ILE A 344 13.84 23.48 3.32
N TYR A 345 13.12 24.16 4.21
CA TYR A 345 13.22 25.62 4.31
C TYR A 345 14.60 26.08 4.78
N SER A 346 15.26 25.34 5.67
CA SER A 346 16.59 25.69 6.16
C SER A 346 17.68 25.63 5.09
N VAL A 347 17.54 24.69 4.13
CA VAL A 347 18.51 24.50 3.02
C VAL A 347 18.08 25.23 1.74
N THR A 348 16.94 25.89 1.74
CA THR A 348 16.45 26.65 0.58
C THR A 348 17.29 27.90 0.35
N PRO A 349 17.97 28.06 -0.80
CA PRO A 349 18.72 29.27 -1.09
C PRO A 349 17.78 30.46 -1.39
N ARG A 350 18.23 31.66 -1.10
CA ARG A 350 17.46 32.90 -1.35
C ARG A 350 17.11 33.15 -2.81
N SER A 351 17.73 32.43 -3.73
CA SER A 351 17.54 32.54 -5.18
C SER A 351 16.26 31.86 -5.71
N VAL A 352 15.59 31.05 -4.87
CA VAL A 352 14.32 30.39 -5.21
C VAL A 352 13.32 30.50 -4.06
N LYS A 353 12.06 30.21 -4.36
CA LYS A 353 10.99 30.06 -3.37
C LYS A 353 10.57 28.61 -3.34
N VAL A 354 10.30 28.08 -2.16
CA VAL A 354 9.84 26.70 -1.97
C VAL A 354 8.50 26.67 -1.26
N LYS A 355 7.63 25.78 -1.67
CA LYS A 355 6.41 25.40 -0.97
C LYS A 355 6.45 23.89 -0.76
N VAL A 356 6.28 23.44 0.47
CA VAL A 356 6.12 22.02 0.81
C VAL A 356 4.69 21.82 1.29
N SER A 357 3.97 20.90 0.68
CA SER A 357 2.58 20.59 1.00
C SER A 357 2.50 19.13 1.47
N PRO A 358 2.18 18.87 2.74
CA PRO A 358 1.85 17.51 3.18
C PRO A 358 0.66 16.98 2.40
N MET A 359 0.74 15.72 2.00
CA MET A 359 -0.37 15.01 1.39
C MET A 359 -1.10 14.17 2.45
N PRO A 360 -2.40 13.94 2.28
CA PRO A 360 -3.11 13.04 3.18
C PRO A 360 -2.42 11.69 3.26
N VAL A 361 -2.23 11.20 4.47
CA VAL A 361 -1.73 9.86 4.77
C VAL A 361 -2.68 9.22 5.78
N SER A 362 -2.98 7.97 5.59
CA SER A 362 -4.05 7.31 6.34
C SER A 362 -3.62 6.74 7.69
N TYR A 363 -2.31 6.61 7.96
CA TYR A 363 -1.86 5.97 9.20
C TYR A 363 -0.43 6.37 9.62
N THR A 364 -0.19 6.30 10.94
CA THR A 364 1.11 6.14 11.56
C THR A 364 1.46 4.65 11.61
N HIS A 365 2.66 4.30 12.10
CA HIS A 365 3.03 2.90 12.28
C HIS A 365 1.95 2.12 13.07
N LEU A 366 1.52 0.99 12.51
CA LEU A 366 0.64 0.02 13.18
C LEU A 366 1.47 -1.21 13.56
N ARG A 367 1.41 -1.60 14.83
CA ARG A 367 1.96 -2.87 15.31
C ARG A 367 0.81 -3.74 15.78
N ALA A 368 0.75 -4.98 15.30
CA ALA A 368 -0.17 -5.95 15.83
C ALA A 368 0.21 -6.25 17.30
N HIS A 369 -0.77 -6.27 18.19
CA HIS A 369 -0.54 -6.70 19.55
C HIS A 369 -0.27 -8.21 19.52
N GLU A 370 0.85 -8.61 20.07
CA GLU A 370 1.09 -10.03 20.37
C GLU A 370 0.11 -10.42 21.48
N THR A 371 -0.77 -11.38 21.16
CA THR A 371 -1.64 -12.03 22.13
C THR A 371 -0.99 -13.31 22.66
#